data_8c59ee8bc6148b2daace567751b20f54
#
_entry.id   8c59ee8bc6148b2daace567751b20f54
#
_cell.length_a   1.000
_cell.length_b   1.000
_cell.length_c   1.000
_cell.angle_alpha   90.00
_cell.angle_beta   90.00
_cell.angle_gamma   90.00
#
_symmetry.space_group_name_H-M   'P 1'
#
loop_
_entity.id
_entity.type
_entity.pdbx_description
1 polymer ?
#
loop_
_entity_poly.entity_id
_entity_poly.type
_entity_poly.pdbx_seq_one_letter_code
_entity_poly.pdbx_strand_id
1 'polypeptide(L)'
;HLIQKIESKNEKVNFSRVDADVIDKLIKKESEEVSKLDEKEKEKLKTIIENIVPKEKYTVQLEAMDSTAPPFIITLPEFMRRMKEMQQSGGNGMFGNMPEMYNLIINVNNSINSEILNSKSKNKKERLIKQSLDLAKLSQNLLKGEELTSFIKRSIDLIK
;
A
#
# COMPACT_ATOMS: atom_id res chain seq x y z
N HIS A 1 16.24 -13.43 -17.24
CA HIS A 1 16.44 -13.95 -18.60
C HIS A 1 15.11 -14.27 -19.32
N LEU A 2 14.14 -14.88 -18.67
CA LEU A 2 12.85 -15.22 -19.27
C LEU A 2 12.00 -13.98 -19.58
N ILE A 3 12.02 -12.99 -18.72
CA ILE A 3 11.27 -11.72 -18.86
C ILE A 3 11.83 -10.92 -20.05
N GLN A 4 13.15 -10.84 -20.19
CA GLN A 4 13.79 -10.16 -21.31
C GLN A 4 13.54 -10.84 -22.67
N LYS A 5 13.47 -12.18 -22.68
CA LYS A 5 13.11 -12.94 -23.90
C LYS A 5 11.66 -12.74 -24.33
N ILE A 6 10.76 -12.55 -23.36
CA ILE A 6 9.33 -12.32 -23.65
C ILE A 6 9.12 -10.87 -24.10
N GLU A 7 9.82 -9.90 -23.50
CA GLU A 7 9.78 -8.50 -23.93
C GLU A 7 10.31 -8.29 -25.34
N SER A 8 11.35 -9.03 -25.75
CA SER A 8 11.89 -8.94 -27.11
C SER A 8 11.00 -9.57 -28.18
N LYS A 9 10.08 -10.48 -27.79
CA LYS A 9 9.15 -11.14 -28.72
C LYS A 9 7.81 -10.42 -28.91
N ASN A 10 7.42 -9.61 -27.93
CA ASN A 10 6.15 -8.90 -27.93
C ASN A 10 6.38 -7.42 -27.58
N GLU A 11 6.54 -6.59 -28.58
CA GLU A 11 6.71 -5.15 -28.42
C GLU A 11 5.57 -4.44 -27.65
N LYS A 12 4.51 -5.18 -27.30
CA LYS A 12 3.32 -4.66 -26.62
C LYS A 12 3.17 -5.11 -25.17
N VAL A 13 4.06 -5.95 -24.65
CA VAL A 13 3.95 -6.45 -23.28
C VAL A 13 5.15 -5.99 -22.48
N ASN A 14 4.98 -4.88 -21.78
CA ASN A 14 5.92 -4.42 -20.77
C ASN A 14 5.57 -5.08 -19.45
N PHE A 15 6.38 -6.03 -19.00
CA PHE A 15 6.35 -6.49 -17.62
C PHE A 15 7.05 -5.46 -16.74
N SER A 16 6.33 -4.41 -16.37
CA SER A 16 6.87 -3.52 -15.35
C SER A 16 6.71 -4.18 -13.98
N ARG A 17 7.81 -4.32 -13.25
CA ARG A 17 7.72 -4.42 -11.81
C ARG A 17 6.89 -3.23 -11.35
N VAL A 18 5.94 -3.46 -10.45
CA VAL A 18 5.23 -2.38 -9.75
C VAL A 18 6.22 -1.76 -8.76
N ASP A 19 7.21 -1.06 -9.32
CA ASP A 19 8.20 -0.33 -8.55
C ASP A 19 7.61 0.98 -8.04
N ALA A 20 8.19 1.52 -6.98
CA ALA A 20 7.84 2.84 -6.44
C ALA A 20 7.73 3.91 -7.53
N ASP A 21 8.54 3.82 -8.60
CA ASP A 21 8.51 4.75 -9.73
C ASP A 21 7.21 4.70 -10.53
N VAL A 22 6.61 3.52 -10.70
CA VAL A 22 5.32 3.37 -11.38
C VAL A 22 4.20 3.94 -10.52
N ILE A 23 4.27 3.70 -9.22
CA ILE A 23 3.31 4.24 -8.24
C ILE A 23 3.48 5.75 -8.14
N ASP A 24 4.70 6.28 -8.10
CA ASP A 24 4.98 7.72 -8.11
C ASP A 24 4.48 8.39 -9.39
N LYS A 25 4.60 7.71 -10.54
CA LYS A 25 4.02 8.20 -11.82
C LYS A 25 2.50 8.17 -11.81
N LEU A 26 1.89 7.14 -11.22
CA LEU A 26 0.44 7.07 -11.02
C LEU A 26 -0.02 8.19 -10.09
N ILE A 27 0.67 8.42 -8.99
CA ILE A 27 0.39 9.50 -8.04
C ILE A 27 0.53 10.86 -8.72
N LYS A 28 1.61 11.08 -9.49
CA LYS A 28 1.83 12.34 -10.21
C LYS A 28 0.80 12.58 -11.31
N LYS A 29 0.40 11.54 -12.02
CA LYS A 29 -0.63 11.63 -13.07
C LYS A 29 -2.02 11.87 -12.47
N GLU A 30 -2.24 11.39 -11.26
CA GLU A 30 -3.50 11.51 -10.52
C GLU A 30 -3.52 12.70 -9.54
N SER A 31 -2.39 13.42 -9.39
CA SER A 31 -2.32 14.62 -8.54
C SER A 31 -3.17 15.79 -9.04
N GLU A 32 -3.74 15.68 -10.24
CA GLU A 32 -4.75 16.60 -10.75
C GLU A 32 -6.17 16.26 -10.25
N GLU A 33 -6.35 15.08 -9.63
CA GLU A 33 -7.63 14.71 -9.03
C GLU A 33 -7.93 15.55 -7.80
N VAL A 34 -9.10 16.14 -7.78
CA VAL A 34 -9.57 16.96 -6.66
C VAL A 34 -9.94 16.05 -5.50
N SER A 35 -9.40 16.34 -4.32
CA SER A 35 -9.78 15.62 -3.10
C SER A 35 -11.26 15.83 -2.77
N LYS A 36 -11.97 14.74 -2.53
CA LYS A 36 -13.36 14.76 -2.05
C LYS A 36 -13.46 15.11 -0.56
N LEU A 37 -12.37 15.02 0.18
CA LEU A 37 -12.31 15.31 1.60
C LEU A 37 -11.66 16.67 1.85
N ASP A 38 -12.19 17.41 2.83
CA ASP A 38 -11.57 18.64 3.30
C ASP A 38 -10.34 18.34 4.20
N GLU A 39 -9.56 19.36 4.52
CA GLU A 39 -8.32 19.19 5.32
C GLU A 39 -8.59 18.63 6.71
N LYS A 40 -9.71 18.98 7.34
CA LYS A 40 -10.10 18.46 8.66
C LYS A 40 -10.49 16.99 8.59
N GLU A 41 -11.17 16.59 7.54
CA GLU A 41 -11.54 15.20 7.29
C GLU A 41 -10.30 14.35 6.99
N LYS A 42 -9.35 14.87 6.22
CA LYS A 42 -8.06 14.22 5.98
C LYS A 42 -7.28 13.99 7.26
N GLU A 43 -7.17 15.00 8.12
CA GLU A 43 -6.49 14.87 9.41
C GLU A 43 -7.16 13.84 10.33
N LYS A 44 -8.49 13.82 10.36
CA LYS A 44 -9.23 12.80 11.12
C LYS A 44 -8.96 11.39 10.59
N LEU A 45 -9.05 11.22 9.28
CA LEU A 45 -8.78 9.94 8.63
C LEU A 45 -7.36 9.46 8.90
N LYS A 46 -6.39 10.34 8.77
CA LYS A 46 -4.99 10.05 9.07
C LYS A 46 -4.81 9.59 10.51
N THR A 47 -5.37 10.33 11.46
CA THR A 47 -5.30 10.00 12.89
C THR A 47 -5.92 8.63 13.20
N ILE A 48 -7.08 8.34 12.61
CA ILE A 48 -7.76 7.05 12.78
C ILE A 48 -6.87 5.90 12.28
N ILE A 49 -6.29 6.06 11.12
CA ILE A 49 -5.43 5.03 10.51
C ILE A 49 -4.13 4.87 11.30
N GLU A 50 -3.47 5.96 11.67
CA GLU A 50 -2.22 5.94 12.45
C GLU A 50 -2.37 5.31 13.84
N ASN A 51 -3.57 5.34 14.42
CA ASN A 51 -3.85 4.68 15.70
C ASN A 51 -3.99 3.15 15.60
N ILE A 52 -4.23 2.64 14.40
CA ILE A 52 -4.47 1.21 14.17
C ILE A 52 -3.26 0.54 13.51
N VAL A 53 -2.60 1.23 12.58
CA VAL A 53 -1.41 0.71 11.90
C VAL A 53 -0.15 0.91 12.75
N PRO A 54 0.82 -0.03 12.69
CA PRO A 54 2.10 0.15 13.38
C PRO A 54 2.88 1.34 12.81
N LYS A 55 3.00 2.40 13.60
CA LYS A 55 3.73 3.62 13.23
C LYS A 55 5.22 3.39 12.98
N GLU A 56 5.75 2.34 13.57
CA GLU A 56 7.16 1.95 13.41
C GLU A 56 7.46 1.37 12.03
N LYS A 57 6.45 0.81 11.37
CA LYS A 57 6.58 0.18 10.05
C LYS A 57 6.06 1.03 8.91
N TYR A 58 5.08 1.88 9.16
CA TYR A 58 4.35 2.60 8.12
C TYR A 58 4.35 4.10 8.35
N THR A 59 4.71 4.85 7.33
CA THR A 59 4.50 6.30 7.27
C THR A 59 3.23 6.55 6.46
N VAL A 60 2.21 7.09 7.09
CA VAL A 60 0.90 7.35 6.47
C VAL A 60 0.94 8.64 5.66
N GLN A 61 0.60 8.54 4.38
CA GLN A 61 0.45 9.68 3.48
C GLN A 61 -0.94 9.64 2.85
N LEU A 62 -1.55 10.80 2.67
CA LEU A 62 -2.85 10.94 2.05
C LEU A 62 -2.70 11.55 0.67
N GLU A 63 -3.28 10.89 -0.33
CA GLU A 63 -3.26 11.34 -1.72
C GLU A 63 -4.65 11.28 -2.33
N ALA A 64 -4.95 12.24 -3.19
CA ALA A 64 -6.17 12.22 -3.99
C ALA A 64 -5.88 11.48 -5.29
N MET A 65 -6.47 10.32 -5.45
CA MET A 65 -6.36 9.48 -6.64
C MET A 65 -7.74 9.24 -7.23
N ASP A 66 -7.79 8.57 -8.37
CA ASP A 66 -9.03 8.09 -8.94
C ASP A 66 -9.82 7.26 -7.91
N SER A 67 -11.14 7.43 -7.87
CA SER A 67 -12.00 6.71 -6.92
C SER A 67 -11.99 5.19 -7.11
N THR A 68 -11.59 4.70 -8.28
CA THR A 68 -11.44 3.28 -8.59
C THR A 68 -10.08 2.71 -8.20
N ALA A 69 -9.10 3.58 -7.91
CA ALA A 69 -7.79 3.15 -7.41
C ALA A 69 -7.91 2.52 -6.02
N PRO A 70 -6.99 1.62 -5.63
CA PRO A 70 -7.06 0.97 -4.32
C PRO A 70 -7.13 1.96 -3.16
N PRO A 71 -7.83 1.60 -2.06
CA PRO A 71 -7.92 2.49 -0.90
C PRO A 71 -6.58 2.68 -0.20
N PHE A 72 -5.78 1.63 -0.13
CA PHE A 72 -4.45 1.64 0.50
C PHE A 72 -3.42 1.10 -0.49
N ILE A 73 -2.27 1.78 -0.56
CA ILE A 73 -1.14 1.37 -1.38
C ILE A 73 0.12 1.39 -0.52
N ILE A 74 0.89 0.30 -0.55
CA ILE A 74 2.17 0.21 0.17
C ILE A 74 3.30 0.41 -0.84
N THR A 75 4.21 1.32 -0.53
CA THR A 75 5.43 1.55 -1.32
C THR A 75 6.66 1.42 -0.44
N LEU A 76 7.75 0.99 -1.04
CA LEU A 76 9.04 0.97 -0.37
C LEU A 76 9.75 2.30 -0.62
N PRO A 77 10.19 3.03 0.42
CA PRO A 77 11.01 4.22 0.23
C PRO A 77 12.21 3.93 -0.64
N GLU A 78 12.59 4.85 -1.52
CA GLU A 78 13.67 4.65 -2.49
C GLU A 78 15.00 4.26 -1.82
N PHE A 79 15.29 4.86 -0.68
CA PHE A 79 16.46 4.51 0.12
C PHE A 79 16.46 3.03 0.53
N MET A 80 15.33 2.50 1.01
CA MET A 80 15.18 1.10 1.41
C MET A 80 15.27 0.16 0.20
N ARG A 81 14.75 0.58 -0.94
CA ARG A 81 14.86 -0.17 -2.20
C ARG A 81 16.32 -0.32 -2.62
N ARG A 82 17.07 0.77 -2.63
CA ARG A 82 18.51 0.77 -2.95
C ARG A 82 19.30 -0.13 -2.01
N MET A 83 18.99 -0.11 -0.72
CA MET A 83 19.65 -0.96 0.25
C MET A 83 19.36 -2.45 0.00
N LYS A 84 18.11 -2.82 -0.32
CA LYS A 84 17.76 -4.20 -0.69
C LYS A 84 18.50 -4.66 -1.95
N GLU A 85 18.60 -3.80 -2.95
CA GLU A 85 19.34 -4.09 -4.19
C GLU A 85 20.83 -4.31 -3.90
N MET A 86 21.43 -3.50 -3.04
CA MET A 86 22.83 -3.66 -2.61
C MET A 86 23.07 -4.96 -1.83
N GLN A 87 22.12 -5.41 -1.01
CA GLN A 87 22.21 -6.70 -0.32
C GLN A 87 22.14 -7.88 -1.27
N GLN A 88 21.30 -7.80 -2.31
CA GLN A 88 21.16 -8.85 -3.32
C GLN A 88 22.39 -8.96 -4.23
N SER A 89 23.13 -7.88 -4.41
CA SER A 89 24.33 -7.86 -5.26
C SER A 89 25.62 -8.31 -4.56
N GLY A 90 25.54 -8.88 -3.35
CA GLY A 90 26.67 -9.51 -2.66
C GLY A 90 27.36 -8.65 -1.60
N GLY A 91 26.74 -7.57 -1.17
CA GLY A 91 27.19 -6.80 -0.01
C GLY A 91 26.99 -7.60 1.28
N ASN A 92 28.08 -7.88 1.97
CA ASN A 92 28.08 -8.52 3.28
C ASN A 92 27.05 -7.90 4.23
N GLY A 93 26.29 -8.75 4.91
CA GLY A 93 25.15 -8.48 5.78
C GLY A 93 25.30 -7.46 6.90
N MET A 94 25.99 -6.36 6.68
CA MET A 94 26.10 -5.25 7.63
C MET A 94 24.76 -4.55 7.90
N PHE A 95 23.77 -4.75 7.04
CA PHE A 95 22.45 -4.11 7.12
C PHE A 95 21.28 -5.09 7.35
N GLY A 96 21.60 -6.35 7.68
CA GLY A 96 20.59 -7.42 7.79
C GLY A 96 19.53 -7.25 8.87
N ASN A 97 19.68 -6.30 9.78
CA ASN A 97 18.77 -6.06 10.91
C ASN A 97 18.08 -4.69 10.87
N MET A 98 18.09 -3.98 9.75
CA MET A 98 17.35 -2.72 9.67
C MET A 98 15.85 -2.99 9.61
N PRO A 99 15.04 -2.31 10.44
CA PRO A 99 13.60 -2.45 10.37
C PRO A 99 13.09 -2.00 9.01
N GLU A 100 12.26 -2.82 8.39
CA GLU A 100 11.61 -2.47 7.13
C GLU A 100 10.58 -1.39 7.38
N MET A 101 10.79 -0.21 6.79
CA MET A 101 9.84 0.89 6.80
C MET A 101 9.19 1.04 5.43
N TYR A 102 7.89 1.22 5.42
CA TYR A 102 7.09 1.38 4.22
C TYR A 102 6.32 2.69 4.24
N ASN A 103 6.04 3.23 3.06
CA ASN A 103 5.06 4.29 2.92
C ASN A 103 3.67 3.66 2.71
N LEU A 104 2.71 4.06 3.51
CA LEU A 104 1.31 3.69 3.36
C LEU A 104 0.55 4.87 2.76
N ILE A 105 0.17 4.75 1.50
CA ILE A 105 -0.55 5.78 0.78
C ILE A 105 -2.04 5.49 0.84
N ILE A 106 -2.81 6.46 1.29
CA ILE A 106 -4.25 6.37 1.47
C ILE A 106 -4.93 7.19 0.38
N ASN A 107 -5.73 6.52 -0.44
CA ASN A 107 -6.53 7.21 -1.47
C ASN A 107 -7.77 7.85 -0.83
N VAL A 108 -7.76 9.15 -0.65
CA VAL A 108 -8.87 9.87 0.00
C VAL A 108 -10.17 9.86 -0.81
N ASN A 109 -10.10 9.56 -2.10
CA ASN A 109 -11.27 9.51 -2.98
C ASN A 109 -11.94 8.12 -3.05
N ASN A 110 -11.31 7.09 -2.47
CA ASN A 110 -11.91 5.76 -2.42
C ASN A 110 -13.04 5.70 -1.39
N SER A 111 -14.15 5.07 -1.77
CA SER A 111 -15.36 4.95 -0.92
C SER A 111 -15.11 4.24 0.41
N ILE A 112 -14.18 3.29 0.47
CA ILE A 112 -13.81 2.58 1.70
C ILE A 112 -13.24 3.55 2.74
N ASN A 113 -12.42 4.50 2.32
CA ASN A 113 -11.84 5.50 3.22
C ASN A 113 -12.92 6.49 3.72
N SER A 114 -13.89 6.84 2.88
CA SER A 114 -15.06 7.61 3.31
C SER A 114 -15.88 6.84 4.34
N GLU A 115 -16.05 5.54 4.15
CA GLU A 115 -16.76 4.67 5.09
C GLU A 115 -16.01 4.55 6.43
N ILE A 116 -14.70 4.43 6.42
CA ILE A 116 -13.85 4.45 7.63
C ILE A 116 -14.04 5.77 8.39
N LEU A 117 -14.01 6.89 7.69
CA LEU A 117 -14.16 8.21 8.28
C LEU A 117 -15.53 8.41 8.93
N ASN A 118 -16.59 7.98 8.26
CA ASN A 118 -17.98 8.22 8.65
C ASN A 118 -18.56 7.15 9.58
N SER A 119 -17.91 6.00 9.72
CA SER A 119 -18.38 4.93 10.61
C SER A 119 -18.35 5.37 12.07
N LYS A 120 -19.41 5.07 12.80
CA LYS A 120 -19.51 5.28 14.25
C LYS A 120 -18.98 4.09 15.05
N SER A 121 -18.88 2.93 14.42
CA SER A 121 -18.37 1.71 15.07
C SER A 121 -16.86 1.63 14.99
N LYS A 122 -16.20 1.61 16.16
CA LYS A 122 -14.76 1.42 16.27
C LYS A 122 -14.32 0.07 15.67
N ASN A 123 -15.06 -0.99 15.95
CA ASN A 123 -14.77 -2.34 15.45
C ASN A 123 -14.86 -2.40 13.91
N LYS A 124 -15.83 -1.72 13.32
CA LYS A 124 -15.99 -1.64 11.88
C LYS A 124 -14.81 -0.88 11.24
N LYS A 125 -14.40 0.25 11.82
CA LYS A 125 -13.24 1.02 11.37
C LYS A 125 -11.97 0.17 11.39
N GLU A 126 -11.70 -0.50 12.50
CA GLU A 126 -10.55 -1.40 12.65
C GLU A 126 -10.54 -2.50 11.60
N ARG A 127 -11.68 -3.15 11.39
CA ARG A 127 -11.84 -4.23 10.42
C ARG A 127 -11.55 -3.74 9.00
N LEU A 128 -12.13 -2.61 8.61
CA LEU A 128 -11.93 -2.03 7.28
C LEU A 128 -10.46 -1.63 7.05
N ILE A 129 -9.83 -1.05 8.06
CA ILE A 129 -8.42 -0.63 7.98
C ILE A 129 -7.50 -1.87 7.87
N LYS A 130 -7.69 -2.87 8.73
CA LYS A 130 -6.91 -4.10 8.68
C LYS A 130 -7.07 -4.85 7.37
N GLN A 131 -8.29 -4.95 6.88
CA GLN A 131 -8.58 -5.60 5.61
C GLN A 131 -7.93 -4.87 4.42
N SER A 132 -8.04 -3.55 4.39
CA SER A 132 -7.43 -2.71 3.35
C SER A 132 -5.91 -2.77 3.38
N LEU A 133 -5.32 -2.75 4.58
CA LEU A 133 -3.87 -2.90 4.77
C LEU A 133 -3.39 -4.27 4.29
N ASP A 134 -4.09 -5.34 4.64
CA ASP A 134 -3.72 -6.70 4.24
C ASP A 134 -3.86 -6.90 2.72
N LEU A 135 -4.87 -6.31 2.09
CA LEU A 135 -4.98 -6.29 0.63
C LEU A 135 -3.79 -5.58 -0.02
N ALA A 136 -3.37 -4.45 0.54
CA ALA A 136 -2.19 -3.73 0.07
C ALA A 136 -0.90 -4.55 0.26
N LYS A 137 -0.76 -5.24 1.38
CA LYS A 137 0.35 -6.18 1.63
C LYS A 137 0.35 -7.34 0.62
N LEU A 138 -0.82 -7.91 0.36
CA LEU A 138 -0.98 -9.01 -0.59
C LEU A 138 -0.53 -8.59 -2.00
N SER A 139 -0.90 -7.40 -2.44
CA SER A 139 -0.50 -6.87 -3.75
C SER A 139 1.02 -6.66 -3.89
N GLN A 140 1.74 -6.51 -2.77
CA GLN A 140 3.19 -6.36 -2.72
C GLN A 140 3.93 -7.63 -2.26
N ASN A 141 3.23 -8.77 -2.17
CA ASN A 141 3.77 -10.03 -1.66
C ASN A 141 4.34 -9.96 -0.23
N LEU A 142 3.78 -9.09 0.60
CA LEU A 142 4.20 -8.90 1.99
C LEU A 142 3.34 -9.69 2.99
N LEU A 143 2.20 -10.22 2.54
CA LEU A 143 1.27 -10.96 3.38
C LEU A 143 1.61 -12.45 3.35
N LYS A 144 2.09 -12.99 4.47
CA LYS A 144 2.56 -14.38 4.59
C LYS A 144 2.19 -14.97 5.95
N GLY A 145 2.18 -16.32 6.03
CA GLY A 145 1.98 -17.07 7.26
C GLY A 145 0.65 -16.81 7.95
N GLU A 146 0.66 -16.57 9.24
CA GLU A 146 -0.54 -16.36 10.06
C GLU A 146 -1.35 -15.13 9.63
N GLU A 147 -0.69 -14.08 9.17
CA GLU A 147 -1.36 -12.88 8.66
C GLU A 147 -2.22 -13.19 7.44
N LEU A 148 -1.69 -14.03 6.51
CA LEU A 148 -2.42 -14.48 5.34
C LEU A 148 -3.62 -15.35 5.74
N THR A 149 -3.45 -16.27 6.68
CA THR A 149 -4.51 -17.12 7.20
C THR A 149 -5.62 -16.29 7.84
N SER A 150 -5.26 -15.31 8.66
CA SER A 150 -6.22 -14.40 9.30
C SER A 150 -6.96 -13.55 8.28
N PHE A 151 -6.28 -13.09 7.25
CA PHE A 151 -6.87 -12.35 6.13
C PHE A 151 -7.91 -13.18 5.39
N ILE A 152 -7.59 -14.43 5.07
CA ILE A 152 -8.51 -15.35 4.39
C ILE A 152 -9.76 -15.59 5.22
N LYS A 153 -9.62 -15.84 6.54
CA LYS A 153 -10.76 -16.02 7.45
C LYS A 153 -11.68 -14.79 7.48
N ARG A 154 -11.10 -13.60 7.62
CA ARG A 154 -11.87 -12.35 7.60
C ARG A 154 -12.59 -12.13 6.26
N SER A 155 -11.93 -12.46 5.16
CA SER A 155 -12.51 -12.35 3.82
C SER A 155 -13.71 -13.26 3.64
N ILE A 156 -13.66 -14.49 4.16
CA ILE A 156 -14.77 -15.44 4.15
C ILE A 156 -15.93 -14.90 4.98
N ASP A 157 -15.66 -14.35 6.16
CA ASP A 157 -16.69 -13.78 7.04
C ASP A 157 -17.38 -12.56 6.41
N LEU A 158 -16.67 -11.78 5.60
CA LEU A 158 -17.24 -10.64 4.86
C LEU A 158 -18.13 -11.05 3.68
N ILE A 159 -17.90 -12.23 3.11
CA ILE A 159 -18.72 -12.76 2.01
C ILE A 159 -20.05 -13.34 2.52
N LYS A 160 -20.10 -13.83 3.74
CA LYS A 160 -21.32 -14.28 4.39
C LYS A 160 -22.20 -13.08 4.77
#